data_1861e9c68faccbc9510348771d06aa8c
#
_entry.id   1861e9c68faccbc9510348771d06aa8c
#
_cell.length_a   1.000
_cell.length_b   1.000
_cell.length_c   1.000
_cell.angle_alpha   90.00
_cell.angle_beta   90.00
_cell.angle_gamma   90.00
#
_symmetry.space_group_name_H-M   'P 1'
#
loop_
_entity.id
_entity.type
_entity.pdbx_description
1 polymer ?
#
loop_
_entity_poly.entity_id
_entity_poly.type
_entity_poly.pdbx_seq_one_letter_code
_entity_poly.pdbx_strand_id
1 'polypeptide(L)'
;AFELLNEVVHATAEEWNALAEKTIAAIRAKNKERLIIVGGVEWNNPPALPKVKVYDDENIIYTFHCYAPHEFTHQQGVLQAGPLFYNRKMPYPCDDIERYREFHRVVRGKESYYEKYDRMDIEFLRDYLAPAKEFIEKHPDKILWCGEFGTIRHAKREWRENWMRDMIRILKEWDIP
;
A
#
# COMPACT_ATOMS: atom_id res chain seq x y z
N ALA A 1 -18.79 8.84 4.88
CA ALA A 1 -18.32 7.46 4.76
C ALA A 1 -17.94 6.90 6.14
N PHE A 2 -17.99 5.58 6.26
CA PHE A 2 -17.40 4.85 7.38
C PHE A 2 -16.30 3.96 6.83
N GLU A 3 -15.08 4.15 7.27
CA GLU A 3 -14.03 3.17 7.11
C GLU A 3 -14.15 2.12 8.21
N LEU A 4 -14.18 0.83 7.84
CA LEU A 4 -14.47 -0.23 8.81
C LEU A 4 -13.35 -0.38 9.82
N LEU A 5 -12.11 -0.34 9.36
CA LEU A 5 -10.91 -0.35 10.19
C LEU A 5 -9.70 0.08 9.35
N ASN A 6 -8.88 0.97 9.92
CA ASN A 6 -7.62 1.37 9.31
C ASN A 6 -6.56 0.28 9.52
N GLU A 7 -5.85 -0.10 8.45
CA GLU A 7 -4.64 -0.94 8.47
C GLU A 7 -4.74 -2.21 9.32
N VAL A 8 -5.59 -3.13 8.90
CA VAL A 8 -5.78 -4.41 9.61
C VAL A 8 -4.48 -5.23 9.64
N VAL A 9 -4.07 -5.60 10.84
CA VAL A 9 -2.93 -6.48 11.12
C VAL A 9 -3.32 -7.59 12.09
N HIS A 10 -2.52 -8.62 12.19
CA HIS A 10 -2.73 -9.76 13.08
C HIS A 10 -4.03 -10.54 12.85
N ALA A 11 -4.59 -10.43 11.61
CA ALA A 11 -5.74 -11.22 11.18
C ALA A 11 -5.43 -11.85 9.81
N THR A 12 -6.01 -13.00 9.55
CA THR A 12 -6.03 -13.57 8.21
C THR A 12 -7.03 -12.81 7.33
N ALA A 13 -6.89 -12.93 6.01
CA ALA A 13 -7.85 -12.32 5.09
C ALA A 13 -9.27 -12.89 5.28
N GLU A 14 -9.39 -14.18 5.59
CA GLU A 14 -10.67 -14.86 5.85
C GLU A 14 -11.35 -14.31 7.10
N GLU A 15 -10.60 -14.15 8.21
CA GLU A 15 -11.13 -13.58 9.46
C GLU A 15 -11.58 -12.14 9.25
N TRP A 16 -10.76 -11.32 8.55
CA TRP A 16 -11.11 -9.95 8.24
C TRP A 16 -12.34 -9.85 7.34
N ASN A 17 -12.38 -10.61 6.24
CA ASN A 17 -13.51 -10.61 5.31
C ASN A 17 -14.82 -11.03 6.02
N ALA A 18 -14.76 -12.02 6.90
CA ALA A 18 -15.93 -12.45 7.68
C ALA A 18 -16.42 -11.37 8.66
N LEU A 19 -15.50 -10.64 9.30
CA LEU A 19 -15.84 -9.52 10.18
C LEU A 19 -16.40 -8.34 9.40
N ALA A 20 -15.76 -7.99 8.28
CA ALA A 20 -16.21 -6.92 7.40
C ALA A 20 -17.62 -7.16 6.87
N GLU A 21 -17.93 -8.39 6.42
CA GLU A 21 -19.27 -8.77 5.97
C GLU A 21 -20.35 -8.57 7.04
N LYS A 22 -20.09 -9.02 8.26
CA LYS A 22 -21.00 -8.83 9.40
C LYS A 22 -21.20 -7.35 9.72
N THR A 23 -20.11 -6.57 9.65
CA THR A 23 -20.15 -5.12 9.94
C THR A 23 -20.95 -4.37 8.87
N ILE A 24 -20.71 -4.69 7.57
CA ILE A 24 -21.46 -4.13 6.45
C ILE A 24 -22.96 -4.45 6.62
N ALA A 25 -23.32 -5.70 6.90
CA ALA A 25 -24.71 -6.10 7.12
C ALA A 25 -25.38 -5.30 8.26
N ALA A 26 -24.67 -5.09 9.37
CA ALA A 26 -25.16 -4.30 10.49
C ALA A 26 -25.38 -2.82 10.12
N ILE A 27 -24.48 -2.23 9.34
CA ILE A 27 -24.61 -0.87 8.83
C ILE A 27 -25.81 -0.78 7.87
N ARG A 28 -25.94 -1.72 6.93
CA ARG A 28 -27.03 -1.75 5.93
C ARG A 28 -28.39 -1.93 6.56
N ALA A 29 -28.50 -2.64 7.68
CA ALA A 29 -29.73 -2.75 8.47
C ALA A 29 -30.22 -1.39 9.02
N LYS A 30 -29.32 -0.40 9.15
CA LYS A 30 -29.63 0.96 9.64
C LYS A 30 -29.63 2.01 8.56
N ASN A 31 -28.74 1.89 7.58
CA ASN A 31 -28.60 2.86 6.52
C ASN A 31 -28.11 2.17 5.23
N LYS A 32 -29.00 2.06 4.24
CA LYS A 32 -28.73 1.37 2.98
C LYS A 32 -27.77 2.13 2.06
N GLU A 33 -27.71 3.46 2.21
CA GLU A 33 -26.97 4.37 1.31
C GLU A 33 -25.63 4.84 1.90
N ARG A 34 -25.29 4.42 3.14
CA ARG A 34 -24.04 4.83 3.77
C ARG A 34 -22.84 4.36 2.96
N LEU A 35 -22.00 5.31 2.52
CA LEU A 35 -20.70 4.94 1.94
C LEU A 35 -19.84 4.24 3.00
N ILE A 36 -19.30 3.10 2.62
CA ILE A 36 -18.43 2.27 3.45
C ILE A 36 -17.09 2.11 2.73
N ILE A 37 -15.99 2.27 3.45
CA ILE A 37 -14.64 2.06 2.93
C ILE A 37 -14.11 0.75 3.52
N VAL A 38 -13.61 -0.12 2.64
CA VAL A 38 -13.09 -1.46 2.98
C VAL A 38 -11.66 -1.58 2.44
N GLY A 39 -10.72 -1.78 3.34
CA GLY A 39 -9.34 -2.12 3.02
C GLY A 39 -9.04 -3.60 3.21
N GLY A 40 -7.82 -4.00 2.90
CA GLY A 40 -7.31 -5.35 3.09
C GLY A 40 -6.62 -5.54 4.45
N VAL A 41 -6.06 -6.72 4.62
CA VAL A 41 -5.10 -7.02 5.69
C VAL A 41 -3.70 -6.47 5.35
N GLU A 42 -2.69 -6.77 6.17
CA GLU A 42 -1.29 -6.41 5.90
C GLU A 42 -1.10 -4.90 5.68
N TRP A 43 -1.66 -4.06 6.59
CA TRP A 43 -1.62 -2.58 6.52
C TRP A 43 -2.23 -2.00 5.24
N ASN A 44 -3.26 -2.61 4.69
CA ASN A 44 -3.89 -2.20 3.42
C ASN A 44 -2.91 -2.15 2.23
N ASN A 45 -1.78 -2.85 2.30
CA ASN A 45 -0.79 -2.82 1.21
C ASN A 45 -1.36 -3.42 -0.09
N PRO A 46 -0.96 -2.91 -1.29
CA PRO A 46 -1.45 -3.40 -2.57
C PRO A 46 -1.41 -4.92 -2.75
N PRO A 47 -0.36 -5.66 -2.31
CA PRO A 47 -0.34 -7.12 -2.39
C PRO A 47 -1.46 -7.84 -1.64
N ALA A 48 -2.17 -7.18 -0.71
CA ALA A 48 -3.31 -7.76 -0.01
C ALA A 48 -4.64 -7.62 -0.77
N LEU A 49 -4.73 -6.73 -1.77
CA LEU A 49 -5.95 -6.47 -2.54
C LEU A 49 -6.57 -7.74 -3.15
N PRO A 50 -5.81 -8.70 -3.73
CA PRO A 50 -6.38 -9.92 -4.29
C PRO A 50 -7.12 -10.80 -3.26
N LYS A 51 -6.88 -10.57 -1.97
CA LYS A 51 -7.52 -11.32 -0.88
C LYS A 51 -8.77 -10.62 -0.31
N VAL A 52 -9.02 -9.38 -0.73
CA VAL A 52 -10.20 -8.62 -0.26
C VAL A 52 -11.45 -9.15 -0.92
N LYS A 53 -12.48 -9.43 -0.11
CA LYS A 53 -13.80 -9.81 -0.62
C LYS A 53 -14.46 -8.63 -1.33
N VAL A 54 -14.88 -8.83 -2.57
CA VAL A 54 -15.66 -7.85 -3.32
C VAL A 54 -17.14 -8.11 -3.10
N TYR A 55 -17.88 -7.05 -2.76
CA TYR A 55 -19.31 -7.10 -2.42
C TYR A 55 -20.16 -6.56 -3.58
N ASP A 56 -21.35 -7.12 -3.76
CA ASP A 56 -22.37 -6.59 -4.67
C ASP A 56 -23.14 -5.46 -3.98
N ASP A 57 -22.43 -4.32 -3.82
CA ASP A 57 -22.93 -3.12 -3.14
C ASP A 57 -22.22 -1.91 -3.78
N GLU A 58 -22.97 -1.01 -4.37
CA GLU A 58 -22.48 0.18 -5.08
C GLU A 58 -21.94 1.27 -4.13
N ASN A 59 -22.33 1.22 -2.86
CA ASN A 59 -21.92 2.16 -1.83
C ASN A 59 -20.69 1.69 -1.03
N ILE A 60 -19.90 0.78 -1.60
CA ILE A 60 -18.61 0.35 -1.05
C ILE A 60 -17.47 0.88 -1.91
N ILE A 61 -16.54 1.55 -1.25
CA ILE A 61 -15.26 2.00 -1.80
C ILE A 61 -14.17 1.09 -1.24
N TYR A 62 -13.31 0.57 -2.11
CA TYR A 62 -12.13 -0.20 -1.70
C TYR A 62 -10.95 0.73 -1.53
N THR A 63 -10.06 0.42 -0.58
CA THR A 63 -8.89 1.25 -0.32
C THR A 63 -7.62 0.42 -0.18
N PHE A 64 -6.51 1.04 -0.54
CA PHE A 64 -5.17 0.55 -0.24
C PHE A 64 -4.26 1.71 0.19
N HIS A 65 -3.17 1.37 0.86
CA HIS A 65 -2.12 2.29 1.27
C HIS A 65 -0.80 1.92 0.59
N CYS A 66 -0.01 2.90 0.19
CA CYS A 66 1.28 2.65 -0.45
C CYS A 66 2.40 3.48 0.16
N TYR A 67 3.27 2.81 0.89
CA TYR A 67 4.50 3.37 1.45
C TYR A 67 5.76 2.65 0.95
N ALA A 68 5.66 1.94 -0.19
CA ALA A 68 6.80 1.23 -0.76
C ALA A 68 7.72 2.17 -1.58
N PRO A 69 9.04 1.97 -1.56
CA PRO A 69 9.77 1.07 -0.69
C PRO A 69 9.89 1.65 0.72
N HIS A 70 9.58 0.84 1.72
CA HIS A 70 9.48 1.28 3.11
C HIS A 70 10.79 1.84 3.66
N GLU A 71 11.90 1.32 3.19
CA GLU A 71 13.26 1.75 3.52
C GLU A 71 13.50 3.21 3.13
N PHE A 72 12.85 3.67 2.06
CA PHE A 72 12.89 5.07 1.65
C PHE A 72 11.87 5.91 2.39
N THR A 73 10.61 5.51 2.34
CA THR A 73 9.50 6.34 2.83
C THR A 73 9.56 6.57 4.33
N HIS A 74 10.13 5.63 5.09
CA HIS A 74 10.25 5.68 6.55
C HIS A 74 11.70 5.80 7.05
N GLN A 75 12.64 6.15 6.16
CA GLN A 75 14.04 6.29 6.53
C GLN A 75 14.23 7.24 7.70
N GLN A 76 15.12 6.88 8.61
CA GLN A 76 15.41 7.66 9.82
C GLN A 76 14.17 7.90 10.73
N GLY A 77 13.10 7.13 10.51
CA GLY A 77 11.91 7.14 11.34
C GLY A 77 11.97 6.13 12.47
N VAL A 78 11.04 6.26 13.41
CA VAL A 78 10.91 5.35 14.55
C VAL A 78 10.07 4.16 14.11
N LEU A 79 10.64 3.20 13.42
CA LEU A 79 9.92 1.97 13.09
C LEU A 79 10.77 0.73 13.33
N GLN A 80 10.13 -0.22 13.78
CA GLN A 80 10.22 -1.60 14.23
C GLN A 80 11.46 -2.45 13.89
N ALA A 81 12.18 -2.20 12.83
CA ALA A 81 13.24 -3.10 12.41
C ALA A 81 14.59 -2.40 12.55
N GLY A 82 15.25 -2.67 13.63
CA GLY A 82 16.63 -2.31 13.89
C GLY A 82 17.01 -0.86 13.60
N PRO A 83 17.14 0.00 14.61
CA PRO A 83 17.44 1.44 14.44
C PRO A 83 18.61 1.75 13.52
N LEU A 84 19.56 0.81 13.40
CA LEU A 84 20.75 0.94 12.56
C LEU A 84 20.43 1.02 11.06
N PHE A 85 19.37 0.34 10.58
CA PHE A 85 19.02 0.35 9.16
C PHE A 85 18.11 1.49 8.79
N TYR A 86 17.15 1.83 9.63
CA TYR A 86 16.30 3.01 9.41
C TYR A 86 17.07 4.33 9.56
N ASN A 87 18.23 4.31 10.18
CA ASN A 87 19.08 5.48 10.29
C ASN A 87 19.90 5.78 9.02
N ARG A 88 19.80 4.95 7.99
CA ARG A 88 20.47 5.18 6.70
C ARG A 88 19.68 6.15 5.83
N LYS A 89 20.41 6.97 5.08
CA LYS A 89 19.83 7.78 3.99
C LYS A 89 19.62 6.90 2.78
N MET A 90 18.38 6.68 2.42
CA MET A 90 17.96 5.89 1.26
C MET A 90 17.48 6.85 0.16
N PRO A 91 18.20 6.97 -0.97
CA PRO A 91 17.78 7.85 -2.05
C PRO A 91 16.63 7.27 -2.89
N TYR A 92 15.85 8.15 -3.53
CA TYR A 92 14.89 7.81 -4.56
C TYR A 92 14.88 8.90 -5.64
N PRO A 93 15.01 8.58 -6.96
CA PRO A 93 15.42 7.25 -7.42
C PRO A 93 16.84 6.88 -6.97
N CYS A 94 17.21 5.61 -7.12
CA CYS A 94 18.50 5.10 -6.68
C CYS A 94 19.07 4.07 -7.68
N ASP A 95 20.25 4.37 -8.23
CA ASP A 95 20.95 3.44 -9.11
C ASP A 95 21.72 2.34 -8.33
N ASP A 96 22.06 2.61 -7.07
CA ASP A 96 22.67 1.64 -6.18
C ASP A 96 21.59 0.81 -5.46
N ILE A 97 21.02 -0.14 -6.18
CA ILE A 97 19.96 -1.01 -5.65
C ILE A 97 20.44 -1.89 -4.50
N GLU A 98 21.75 -2.13 -4.39
CA GLU A 98 22.31 -2.96 -3.33
C GLU A 98 22.03 -2.41 -1.92
N ARG A 99 21.85 -1.12 -1.79
CA ARG A 99 21.41 -0.46 -0.54
C ARG A 99 20.07 -1.00 -0.04
N TYR A 100 19.14 -1.25 -0.96
CA TYR A 100 17.82 -1.80 -0.66
C TYR A 100 17.88 -3.30 -0.42
N ARG A 101 18.67 -4.03 -1.21
CA ARG A 101 18.87 -5.47 -1.09
C ARG A 101 19.52 -5.84 0.25
N GLU A 102 20.57 -5.12 0.64
CA GLU A 102 21.28 -5.35 1.90
C GLU A 102 20.34 -5.18 3.10
N PHE A 103 19.52 -4.14 3.11
CA PHE A 103 18.52 -3.94 4.15
C PHE A 103 17.61 -5.15 4.30
N HIS A 104 17.09 -5.65 3.20
CA HIS A 104 16.17 -6.80 3.22
C HIS A 104 16.85 -8.07 3.73
N ARG A 105 18.05 -8.35 3.25
CA ARG A 105 18.82 -9.53 3.70
C ARG A 105 19.12 -9.50 5.19
N VAL A 106 19.56 -8.37 5.70
CA VAL A 106 19.96 -8.25 7.11
C VAL A 106 18.75 -8.16 8.05
N VAL A 107 17.73 -7.39 7.70
CA VAL A 107 16.58 -7.16 8.60
C VAL A 107 15.55 -8.27 8.50
N ARG A 108 15.33 -8.84 7.32
CA ARG A 108 14.29 -9.86 7.09
C ARG A 108 14.84 -11.28 7.06
N GLY A 109 16.16 -11.46 7.00
CA GLY A 109 16.79 -12.77 6.92
C GLY A 109 16.40 -13.58 5.68
N LYS A 110 16.00 -12.93 4.62
CA LYS A 110 15.50 -13.53 3.36
C LYS A 110 16.21 -12.90 2.18
N GLU A 111 16.16 -13.59 1.04
CA GLU A 111 16.49 -12.98 -0.24
C GLU A 111 15.59 -11.75 -0.44
N SER A 112 16.18 -10.70 -0.97
CA SER A 112 15.47 -9.46 -1.20
C SER A 112 14.55 -9.60 -2.41
N TYR A 113 13.30 -9.21 -2.30
CA TYR A 113 12.42 -9.12 -3.46
C TYR A 113 12.85 -8.01 -4.45
N TYR A 114 13.86 -7.20 -4.07
CA TYR A 114 14.51 -6.24 -4.97
C TYR A 114 15.52 -6.88 -5.94
N GLU A 115 15.78 -8.20 -5.86
CA GLU A 115 16.78 -8.87 -6.71
C GLU A 115 16.47 -8.74 -8.21
N LYS A 116 15.21 -8.63 -8.59
CA LYS A 116 14.78 -8.48 -9.98
C LYS A 116 14.97 -7.07 -10.57
N TYR A 117 15.36 -6.09 -9.75
CA TYR A 117 15.52 -4.69 -10.19
C TYR A 117 17.00 -4.30 -10.23
N ASP A 118 17.38 -3.55 -11.25
CA ASP A 118 18.73 -2.97 -11.38
C ASP A 118 18.83 -1.62 -10.67
N ARG A 119 17.68 -0.97 -10.45
CA ARG A 119 17.59 0.32 -9.76
C ARG A 119 16.25 0.45 -9.03
N MET A 120 16.19 1.39 -8.10
CA MET A 120 14.95 1.77 -7.42
C MET A 120 14.35 2.99 -8.09
N ASP A 121 13.23 2.85 -8.77
CA ASP A 121 12.55 3.93 -9.47
C ASP A 121 11.05 3.65 -9.67
N ILE A 122 10.43 4.34 -10.64
CA ILE A 122 9.00 4.22 -10.94
C ILE A 122 8.58 2.80 -11.36
N GLU A 123 9.47 2.01 -11.99
CA GLU A 123 9.11 0.65 -12.42
C GLU A 123 8.92 -0.27 -11.20
N PHE A 124 9.72 -0.08 -10.15
CA PHE A 124 9.47 -0.74 -8.88
C PHE A 124 8.08 -0.39 -8.33
N LEU A 125 7.71 0.90 -8.36
CA LEU A 125 6.39 1.33 -7.87
C LEU A 125 5.25 0.75 -8.71
N ARG A 126 5.40 0.69 -10.03
CA ARG A 126 4.43 0.06 -10.93
C ARG A 126 4.19 -1.40 -10.60
N ASP A 127 5.27 -2.15 -10.42
CA ASP A 127 5.18 -3.55 -10.06
C ASP A 127 4.55 -3.76 -8.67
N TYR A 128 4.91 -2.92 -7.71
CA TYR A 128 4.34 -3.00 -6.36
C TYR A 128 2.84 -2.67 -6.33
N LEU A 129 2.43 -1.74 -7.18
CA LEU A 129 1.04 -1.31 -7.35
C LEU A 129 0.25 -2.18 -8.35
N ALA A 130 0.87 -3.15 -9.03
CA ALA A 130 0.20 -3.99 -10.02
C ALA A 130 -1.11 -4.63 -9.51
N PRO A 131 -1.20 -5.12 -8.25
CA PRO A 131 -2.46 -5.63 -7.72
C PRO A 131 -3.60 -4.60 -7.68
N ALA A 132 -3.29 -3.30 -7.54
CA ALA A 132 -4.30 -2.25 -7.62
C ALA A 132 -4.82 -2.07 -9.05
N LYS A 133 -3.92 -2.12 -10.03
CA LYS A 133 -4.29 -2.11 -11.45
C LYS A 133 -5.16 -3.33 -11.82
N GLU A 134 -4.73 -4.52 -11.40
CA GLU A 134 -5.50 -5.76 -11.63
C GLU A 134 -6.89 -5.69 -10.99
N PHE A 135 -7.02 -5.06 -9.81
CA PHE A 135 -8.30 -4.90 -9.13
C PHE A 135 -9.28 -4.06 -9.96
N ILE A 136 -8.86 -2.89 -10.46
CA ILE A 136 -9.74 -2.01 -11.24
C ILE A 136 -10.09 -2.62 -12.61
N GLU A 137 -9.17 -3.35 -13.24
CA GLU A 137 -9.42 -4.06 -14.49
C GLU A 137 -10.44 -5.19 -14.32
N LYS A 138 -10.36 -5.92 -13.20
CA LYS A 138 -11.27 -7.01 -12.86
C LYS A 138 -12.64 -6.54 -12.36
N HIS A 139 -12.69 -5.39 -11.73
CA HIS A 139 -13.88 -4.83 -11.10
C HIS A 139 -14.15 -3.38 -11.55
N PRO A 140 -14.43 -3.16 -12.86
CA PRO A 140 -14.54 -1.81 -13.42
C PRO A 140 -15.75 -1.02 -12.91
N ASP A 141 -16.69 -1.68 -12.25
CA ASP A 141 -17.87 -1.10 -11.60
C ASP A 141 -17.60 -0.70 -10.13
N LYS A 142 -16.43 -0.99 -9.60
CA LYS A 142 -16.06 -0.67 -8.20
C LYS A 142 -15.09 0.50 -8.15
N ILE A 143 -15.17 1.26 -7.08
CA ILE A 143 -14.23 2.35 -6.80
C ILE A 143 -13.09 1.80 -5.96
N LEU A 144 -11.86 1.95 -6.44
CA LEU A 144 -10.64 1.74 -5.69
C LEU A 144 -9.97 3.08 -5.42
N TRP A 145 -9.60 3.35 -4.19
CA TRP A 145 -9.00 4.59 -3.74
C TRP A 145 -7.65 4.34 -3.07
N CYS A 146 -6.62 5.13 -3.41
CA CYS A 146 -5.37 5.15 -2.65
C CYS A 146 -5.55 6.05 -1.43
N GLY A 147 -5.96 5.46 -0.30
CA GLY A 147 -6.30 6.19 0.93
C GLY A 147 -5.12 6.88 1.58
N GLU A 148 -3.93 6.27 1.48
CA GLU A 148 -2.71 6.82 2.07
C GLU A 148 -1.49 6.52 1.20
N PHE A 149 -0.66 7.54 1.03
CA PHE A 149 0.70 7.41 0.52
C PHE A 149 1.54 8.62 0.94
N GLY A 150 2.84 8.42 1.07
CA GLY A 150 3.69 9.53 1.50
C GLY A 150 5.09 9.13 1.90
N THR A 151 5.85 10.11 2.34
CA THR A 151 7.23 9.93 2.81
C THR A 151 7.49 10.75 4.06
N ILE A 152 8.30 10.21 4.96
CA ILE A 152 8.72 10.91 6.17
C ILE A 152 9.62 12.11 5.83
N ARG A 153 9.56 13.16 6.66
CA ARG A 153 10.31 14.41 6.47
C ARG A 153 11.84 14.26 6.46
N HIS A 154 12.38 13.15 6.97
CA HIS A 154 13.82 12.89 7.05
C HIS A 154 14.46 12.53 5.71
N ALA A 155 13.67 12.06 4.75
CA ALA A 155 14.15 11.92 3.38
C ALA A 155 14.45 13.31 2.78
N LYS A 156 15.51 13.43 1.97
CA LYS A 156 15.82 14.69 1.28
C LYS A 156 14.62 15.15 0.45
N ARG A 157 14.39 16.46 0.41
CA ARG A 157 13.26 17.06 -0.30
C ARG A 157 13.17 16.60 -1.76
N GLU A 158 14.26 16.66 -2.50
CA GLU A 158 14.34 16.24 -3.89
C GLU A 158 13.87 14.78 -4.09
N TRP A 159 14.30 13.87 -3.23
CA TRP A 159 13.92 12.46 -3.29
C TRP A 159 12.44 12.26 -2.99
N ARG A 160 11.90 13.01 -2.04
CA ARG A 160 10.46 12.99 -1.72
C ARG A 160 9.62 13.49 -2.89
N GLU A 161 10.05 14.60 -3.51
CA GLU A 161 9.37 15.17 -4.68
C GLU A 161 9.38 14.21 -5.88
N ASN A 162 10.48 13.50 -6.12
CA ASN A 162 10.57 12.49 -7.17
C ASN A 162 9.60 11.33 -6.90
N TRP A 163 9.63 10.77 -5.70
CA TRP A 163 8.75 9.65 -5.31
C TRP A 163 7.27 10.07 -5.39
N MET A 164 6.91 11.23 -4.86
CA MET A 164 5.55 11.75 -4.93
C MET A 164 5.08 11.96 -6.36
N ARG A 165 5.96 12.46 -7.23
CA ARG A 165 5.66 12.64 -8.66
C ARG A 165 5.37 11.31 -9.33
N ASP A 166 6.19 10.30 -9.06
CA ASP A 166 6.03 8.97 -9.64
C ASP A 166 4.75 8.28 -9.14
N MET A 167 4.46 8.36 -7.85
CA MET A 167 3.19 7.86 -7.29
C MET A 167 1.98 8.54 -7.94
N ILE A 168 1.94 9.87 -7.96
CA ILE A 168 0.84 10.64 -8.56
C ILE A 168 0.71 10.32 -10.06
N ARG A 169 1.82 10.14 -10.76
CA ARG A 169 1.83 9.77 -12.17
C ARG A 169 1.15 8.42 -12.38
N ILE A 170 1.52 7.40 -11.62
CA ILE A 170 0.94 6.05 -11.74
C ILE A 170 -0.56 6.10 -11.44
N LEU A 171 -0.95 6.72 -10.32
CA LEU A 171 -2.35 6.80 -9.91
C LEU A 171 -3.20 7.52 -10.97
N LYS A 172 -2.70 8.61 -11.55
CA LYS A 172 -3.38 9.33 -12.65
C LYS A 172 -3.47 8.52 -13.94
N GLU A 173 -2.40 7.81 -14.33
CA GLU A 173 -2.40 6.95 -15.51
C GLU A 173 -3.42 5.82 -15.42
N TRP A 174 -3.72 5.36 -14.21
CA TRP A 174 -4.67 4.27 -13.95
C TRP A 174 -6.04 4.75 -13.47
N ASP A 175 -6.27 6.06 -13.43
CA ASP A 175 -7.51 6.69 -12.94
C ASP A 175 -7.91 6.24 -11.52
N ILE A 176 -6.92 6.13 -10.64
CA ILE A 176 -7.10 5.82 -9.21
C ILE A 176 -7.04 7.12 -8.42
N PRO A 177 -8.13 7.55 -7.76
CA PRO A 177 -8.16 8.72 -6.89
C PRO A 177 -7.32 8.54 -5.61
#